data_a5ebed8cf8ff9475eeb665f8390afe83
#
_entry.id   a5ebed8cf8ff9475eeb665f8390afe83
#
_cell.length_a   1.000
_cell.length_b   1.000
_cell.length_c   1.000
_cell.angle_alpha   90.00
_cell.angle_beta   90.00
_cell.angle_gamma   90.00
#
_symmetry.space_group_name_H-M   'P 1'
#
loop_
_entity.id
_entity.type
_entity.pdbx_description
1 polymer ?
#
loop_
_entity_poly.entity_id
_entity_poly.type
_entity_poly.pdbx_seq_one_letter_code
_entity_poly.pdbx_strand_id
1 'polypeptide(L)'
;MNLRPIARSLLMAAGLCVPGLQAGAGAPAIKRPVVVELYTSQGCSSCLPADALLAKLTKRPDVLPLSLSVTYWDMLGWKDTLASENNTRRQKAYAATMGHGAVYTPQMIVDGTTDVVGSREGQVLSAIDARARDGDTDFVPVAVHETKDELHIGVGASQDRGAVPATVWLFHIKGQATVAIGGGENDGRTMTYHNVVGDLRAVGQWKGDPLTIDLPRAGLEGLPHDSVAVVVQRGGYGHVVGAAMLPHPDFAPER
;
A
#
# COMPACT_ATOMS: atom_id res chain seq x y z
N MET A 1 8.67 50.07 82.50
CA MET A 1 7.69 49.65 81.42
C MET A 1 8.45 49.71 80.10
N ASN A 2 9.06 48.60 79.71
CA ASN A 2 9.95 48.55 78.56
C ASN A 2 9.22 47.81 77.38
N LEU A 3 8.85 48.55 76.35
CA LEU A 3 8.30 48.06 75.10
C LEU A 3 9.46 47.65 74.17
N ARG A 4 9.54 46.37 73.82
CA ARG A 4 10.45 45.86 72.78
C ARG A 4 9.79 45.92 71.40
N PRO A 5 10.51 46.35 70.35
CA PRO A 5 9.98 46.31 68.99
C PRO A 5 10.02 44.92 68.38
N ILE A 6 8.93 44.56 67.72
CA ILE A 6 8.76 43.31 66.95
C ILE A 6 9.41 43.52 65.56
N ALA A 7 10.46 42.74 65.26
CA ALA A 7 11.06 42.70 63.93
C ALA A 7 10.16 41.84 62.99
N ARG A 8 9.66 42.45 61.91
CA ARG A 8 8.97 41.75 60.82
C ARG A 8 10.03 41.21 59.84
N SER A 9 10.16 39.91 59.80
CA SER A 9 10.94 39.22 58.77
C SER A 9 10.18 39.18 57.45
N LEU A 10 10.75 39.79 56.41
CA LEU A 10 10.26 39.69 55.03
C LEU A 10 10.75 38.35 54.44
N LEU A 11 9.85 37.39 54.20
CA LEU A 11 10.19 36.21 53.41
C LEU A 11 10.17 36.63 51.91
N MET A 12 11.32 36.62 51.28
CA MET A 12 11.43 36.64 49.81
C MET A 12 11.07 35.26 49.27
N ALA A 13 9.94 35.16 48.56
CA ALA A 13 9.61 33.99 47.78
C ALA A 13 10.44 33.99 46.47
N ALA A 14 11.42 33.12 46.38
CA ALA A 14 12.13 32.85 45.14
C ALA A 14 11.22 32.07 44.20
N GLY A 15 10.72 32.72 43.16
CA GLY A 15 9.98 32.10 42.09
C GLY A 15 10.88 31.16 41.26
N LEU A 16 10.67 29.84 41.36
CA LEU A 16 11.27 28.89 40.43
C LEU A 16 10.59 29.06 39.06
N CYS A 17 11.32 29.66 38.11
CA CYS A 17 10.99 29.55 36.69
C CYS A 17 11.17 28.10 36.25
N VAL A 18 10.07 27.36 36.06
CA VAL A 18 10.08 26.06 35.37
C VAL A 18 10.26 26.34 33.88
N PRO A 19 11.33 25.86 33.22
CA PRO A 19 11.45 25.98 31.78
C PRO A 19 10.28 25.22 31.14
N GLY A 20 9.46 25.94 30.36
CA GLY A 20 8.37 25.34 29.61
C GLY A 20 8.90 24.22 28.71
N LEU A 21 8.35 23.02 28.83
CA LEU A 21 8.54 21.96 27.86
C LEU A 21 8.11 22.51 26.49
N GLN A 22 9.09 22.77 25.63
CA GLN A 22 8.80 23.01 24.21
C GLN A 22 8.20 21.71 23.68
N ALA A 23 6.96 21.76 23.23
CA ALA A 23 6.32 20.70 22.48
C ALA A 23 7.23 20.37 21.28
N GLY A 24 7.81 19.18 21.29
CA GLY A 24 8.68 18.72 20.23
C GLY A 24 7.98 18.86 18.89
N ALA A 25 8.73 19.29 17.88
CA ALA A 25 8.29 19.33 16.50
C ALA A 25 7.59 18.01 16.18
N GLY A 26 6.30 18.09 15.78
CA GLY A 26 5.48 16.92 15.51
C GLY A 26 6.22 16.01 14.53
N ALA A 27 6.26 14.71 14.83
CA ALA A 27 6.75 13.72 13.88
C ALA A 27 6.08 13.98 12.52
N PRO A 28 6.83 13.88 11.40
CA PRO A 28 6.26 14.09 10.07
C PRO A 28 5.02 13.19 9.94
N ALA A 29 3.89 13.78 9.55
CA ALA A 29 2.67 13.03 9.33
C ALA A 29 2.97 11.93 8.31
N ILE A 30 2.81 10.67 8.72
CA ILE A 30 2.99 9.52 7.83
C ILE A 30 1.91 9.65 6.75
N LYS A 31 2.33 10.08 5.55
CA LYS A 31 1.43 10.12 4.40
C LYS A 31 1.18 8.68 3.95
N ARG A 32 -0.08 8.32 3.82
CA ARG A 32 -0.48 7.07 3.18
C ARG A 32 -0.03 7.07 1.72
N PRO A 33 0.63 6.01 1.22
CA PRO A 33 0.85 5.90 -0.22
C PRO A 33 -0.48 5.65 -0.94
N VAL A 34 -0.65 6.23 -2.13
CA VAL A 34 -1.75 5.88 -3.03
C VAL A 34 -1.48 4.51 -3.64
N VAL A 35 -2.38 3.55 -3.43
CA VAL A 35 -2.23 2.20 -3.99
C VAL A 35 -2.68 2.19 -5.44
N VAL A 36 -1.82 1.66 -6.34
CA VAL A 36 -2.10 1.52 -7.77
C VAL A 36 -1.93 0.07 -8.17
N GLU A 37 -3.00 -0.60 -8.52
CA GLU A 37 -3.02 -1.99 -8.97
C GLU A 37 -3.13 -2.03 -10.49
N LEU A 38 -2.08 -2.47 -11.19
CA LEU A 38 -2.08 -2.68 -12.64
C LEU A 38 -2.42 -4.14 -12.95
N TYR A 39 -3.53 -4.37 -13.63
CA TYR A 39 -3.88 -5.65 -14.24
C TYR A 39 -3.34 -5.71 -15.66
N THR A 40 -2.41 -6.63 -15.91
CA THR A 40 -1.58 -6.74 -17.11
C THR A 40 -1.43 -8.20 -17.55
N SER A 41 -0.78 -8.44 -18.69
CA SER A 41 -0.37 -9.78 -19.15
C SER A 41 0.79 -9.70 -20.11
N GLN A 42 1.68 -10.70 -20.04
CA GLN A 42 2.75 -10.89 -21.03
C GLN A 42 2.21 -11.07 -22.46
N GLY A 43 1.01 -11.64 -22.60
CA GLY A 43 0.34 -11.83 -23.89
C GLY A 43 -0.30 -10.56 -24.49
N CYS A 44 -0.40 -9.48 -23.74
CA CYS A 44 -1.15 -8.26 -24.11
C CYS A 44 -0.22 -7.16 -24.65
N SER A 45 -0.23 -6.88 -25.95
CA SER A 45 0.64 -5.85 -26.56
C SER A 45 0.28 -4.42 -26.14
N SER A 46 -1.00 -4.15 -25.89
CA SER A 46 -1.46 -2.84 -25.41
C SER A 46 -1.08 -2.56 -23.94
N CYS A 47 -0.57 -3.57 -23.22
CA CYS A 47 -0.14 -3.45 -21.82
C CYS A 47 1.24 -2.80 -21.66
N LEU A 48 2.11 -2.89 -22.66
CA LEU A 48 3.49 -2.41 -22.60
C LEU A 48 3.66 -0.96 -22.09
N PRO A 49 2.87 0.02 -22.52
CA PRO A 49 2.97 1.37 -21.99
C PRO A 49 2.56 1.48 -20.51
N ALA A 50 1.60 0.66 -20.06
CA ALA A 50 1.16 0.64 -18.67
C ALA A 50 2.21 0.00 -17.76
N ASP A 51 2.86 -1.09 -18.19
CA ASP A 51 3.98 -1.72 -17.48
C ASP A 51 5.16 -0.75 -17.34
N ALA A 52 5.48 -0.01 -18.40
CA ALA A 52 6.51 1.04 -18.37
C ALA A 52 6.14 2.21 -17.43
N LEU A 53 4.86 2.59 -17.37
CA LEU A 53 4.38 3.60 -16.44
C LEU A 53 4.50 3.10 -14.99
N LEU A 54 4.10 1.85 -14.72
CA LEU A 54 4.23 1.26 -13.39
C LEU A 54 5.68 1.28 -12.90
N ALA A 55 6.65 0.97 -13.78
CA ALA A 55 8.07 1.06 -13.47
C ALA A 55 8.52 2.48 -13.07
N LYS A 56 7.93 3.54 -13.67
CA LYS A 56 8.17 4.92 -13.24
C LYS A 56 7.56 5.21 -11.87
N LEU A 57 6.36 4.67 -11.60
CA LEU A 57 5.65 4.86 -10.34
C LEU A 57 6.38 4.22 -9.14
N THR A 58 7.21 3.19 -9.33
CA THR A 58 8.02 2.62 -8.23
C THR A 58 9.01 3.62 -7.63
N LYS A 59 9.33 4.69 -8.34
CA LYS A 59 10.23 5.76 -7.88
C LYS A 59 9.51 6.86 -7.08
N ARG A 60 8.19 6.81 -6.99
CA ARG A 60 7.36 7.76 -6.24
C ARG A 60 7.13 7.26 -4.82
N PRO A 61 7.65 7.95 -3.78
CA PRO A 61 7.49 7.50 -2.38
C PRO A 61 6.06 7.63 -1.86
N ASP A 62 5.22 8.38 -2.56
CA ASP A 62 3.79 8.59 -2.25
C ASP A 62 2.86 7.62 -2.99
N VAL A 63 3.41 6.64 -3.72
CA VAL A 63 2.65 5.63 -4.47
C VAL A 63 3.11 4.22 -4.10
N LEU A 64 2.16 3.31 -3.95
CA LEU A 64 2.40 1.87 -3.82
C LEU A 64 1.91 1.18 -5.10
N PRO A 65 2.77 1.03 -6.13
CA PRO A 65 2.40 0.39 -7.38
C PRO A 65 2.56 -1.13 -7.27
N LEU A 66 1.55 -1.87 -7.75
CA LEU A 66 1.47 -3.34 -7.75
C LEU A 66 1.15 -3.84 -9.16
N SER A 67 1.93 -4.79 -9.68
CA SER A 67 1.70 -5.46 -10.97
C SER A 67 1.03 -6.80 -10.75
N LEU A 68 -0.17 -6.99 -11.31
CA LEU A 68 -1.00 -8.18 -11.16
C LEU A 68 -1.26 -8.80 -12.54
N SER A 69 -0.41 -9.76 -12.94
CA SER A 69 -0.63 -10.49 -14.19
C SER A 69 -1.84 -11.41 -14.08
N VAL A 70 -2.68 -11.40 -15.13
CA VAL A 70 -3.94 -12.14 -15.22
C VAL A 70 -3.85 -13.35 -16.14
N THR A 71 -4.63 -14.40 -15.87
CA THR A 71 -4.54 -15.70 -16.54
C THR A 71 -5.35 -15.80 -17.84
N TYR A 72 -6.33 -14.92 -18.08
CA TYR A 72 -7.25 -15.10 -19.21
C TYR A 72 -6.66 -14.77 -20.59
N TRP A 73 -5.42 -14.30 -20.66
CA TRP A 73 -4.64 -14.14 -21.89
C TRP A 73 -3.89 -15.41 -22.33
N ASP A 74 -3.73 -16.38 -21.42
CA ASP A 74 -2.98 -17.64 -21.67
C ASP A 74 -3.56 -18.45 -22.87
N MET A 75 -4.85 -18.27 -23.16
CA MET A 75 -5.52 -18.89 -24.29
C MET A 75 -4.96 -18.47 -25.66
N LEU A 76 -4.18 -17.40 -25.74
CA LEU A 76 -3.59 -16.88 -26.99
C LEU A 76 -2.22 -17.50 -27.31
N GLY A 77 -1.88 -18.66 -26.71
CA GLY A 77 -0.70 -19.45 -27.06
C GLY A 77 0.56 -19.13 -26.26
N TRP A 78 0.47 -18.30 -25.23
CA TRP A 78 1.55 -18.04 -24.27
C TRP A 78 1.02 -18.10 -22.86
N LYS A 79 1.59 -18.98 -22.04
CA LYS A 79 1.28 -19.03 -20.60
C LYS A 79 2.11 -17.99 -19.88
N ASP A 80 1.46 -16.95 -19.37
CA ASP A 80 2.10 -15.89 -18.58
C ASP A 80 2.70 -16.48 -17.30
N THR A 81 4.02 -16.41 -17.18
CA THR A 81 4.79 -17.02 -16.08
C THR A 81 4.64 -16.27 -14.75
N LEU A 82 4.06 -15.08 -14.78
CA LEU A 82 3.82 -14.21 -13.61
C LEU A 82 2.32 -14.13 -13.25
N ALA A 83 1.45 -14.71 -14.09
CA ALA A 83 0.01 -14.66 -13.86
C ALA A 83 -0.43 -15.60 -12.73
N SER A 84 -1.42 -15.16 -11.98
CA SER A 84 -2.09 -15.98 -10.98
C SER A 84 -3.63 -15.86 -11.07
N GLU A 85 -4.31 -16.95 -10.72
CA GLU A 85 -5.77 -16.93 -10.65
C GLU A 85 -6.27 -16.04 -9.52
N ASN A 86 -5.48 -15.83 -8.47
CA ASN A 86 -5.79 -14.87 -7.39
C ASN A 86 -5.87 -13.44 -7.93
N ASN A 87 -4.92 -13.04 -8.81
CA ASN A 87 -4.94 -11.74 -9.47
C ASN A 87 -6.17 -11.57 -10.36
N THR A 88 -6.49 -12.61 -11.16
CA THR A 88 -7.67 -12.63 -12.03
C THR A 88 -8.97 -12.50 -11.22
N ARG A 89 -9.09 -13.23 -10.11
CA ARG A 89 -10.25 -13.14 -9.21
C ARG A 89 -10.39 -11.78 -8.57
N ARG A 90 -9.27 -11.17 -8.15
CA ARG A 90 -9.27 -9.82 -7.57
C ARG A 90 -9.76 -8.78 -8.58
N GLN A 91 -9.32 -8.85 -9.83
CA GLN A 91 -9.80 -7.98 -10.90
C GLN A 91 -11.30 -8.14 -11.15
N LYS A 92 -11.80 -9.39 -11.23
CA LYS A 92 -13.23 -9.68 -11.40
C LYS A 92 -14.06 -9.15 -10.22
N ALA A 93 -13.54 -9.22 -9.00
CA ALA A 93 -14.20 -8.69 -7.83
C ALA A 93 -14.30 -7.15 -7.88
N TYR A 94 -13.26 -6.45 -8.34
CA TYR A 94 -13.35 -5.01 -8.61
C TYR A 94 -14.40 -4.69 -9.67
N ALA A 95 -14.43 -5.42 -10.79
CA ALA A 95 -15.43 -5.22 -11.82
C ALA A 95 -16.85 -5.36 -11.26
N ALA A 96 -17.10 -6.36 -10.42
CA ALA A 96 -18.39 -6.53 -9.75
C ALA A 96 -18.71 -5.40 -8.78
N THR A 97 -17.75 -4.97 -7.96
CA THR A 97 -17.94 -3.89 -6.97
C THR A 97 -18.19 -2.53 -7.64
N MET A 98 -17.50 -2.25 -8.76
CA MET A 98 -17.64 -1.01 -9.52
C MET A 98 -18.79 -1.01 -10.52
N GLY A 99 -19.54 -2.13 -10.65
CA GLY A 99 -20.64 -2.25 -11.59
C GLY A 99 -20.21 -2.39 -13.06
N HIS A 100 -18.94 -2.79 -13.30
CA HIS A 100 -18.45 -3.05 -14.65
C HIS A 100 -18.87 -4.43 -15.13
N GLY A 101 -19.34 -4.55 -16.39
CA GLY A 101 -19.78 -5.83 -16.96
C GLY A 101 -18.65 -6.77 -17.38
N ALA A 102 -17.42 -6.27 -17.53
CA ALA A 102 -16.28 -7.04 -18.01
C ALA A 102 -14.96 -6.52 -17.43
N VAL A 103 -13.95 -7.39 -17.43
CA VAL A 103 -12.54 -7.05 -17.11
C VAL A 103 -11.79 -6.76 -18.41
N TYR A 104 -10.73 -5.98 -18.34
CA TYR A 104 -9.86 -5.64 -19.48
C TYR A 104 -8.41 -5.42 -19.03
N THR A 105 -7.49 -5.44 -19.98
CA THR A 105 -6.09 -5.05 -19.77
C THR A 105 -5.63 -4.07 -20.86
N PRO A 106 -4.71 -3.13 -20.55
CA PRO A 106 -4.22 -2.82 -19.21
C PRO A 106 -5.25 -2.02 -18.40
N GLN A 107 -5.58 -2.46 -17.19
CA GLN A 107 -6.45 -1.74 -16.27
C GLN A 107 -5.64 -1.30 -15.05
N MET A 108 -5.75 -0.04 -14.64
CA MET A 108 -5.25 0.44 -13.36
C MET A 108 -6.39 0.79 -12.43
N ILE A 109 -6.36 0.23 -11.21
CA ILE A 109 -7.25 0.59 -10.12
C ILE A 109 -6.47 1.44 -9.13
N VAL A 110 -6.93 2.67 -8.91
CA VAL A 110 -6.32 3.63 -7.98
C VAL A 110 -7.12 3.64 -6.69
N ASP A 111 -6.47 3.31 -5.57
CA ASP A 111 -7.04 3.25 -4.21
C ASP A 111 -8.36 2.46 -4.11
N GLY A 112 -8.55 1.45 -4.96
CA GLY A 112 -9.75 0.62 -4.94
C GLY A 112 -11.02 1.31 -5.43
N THR A 113 -10.97 2.56 -5.90
CA THR A 113 -12.16 3.35 -6.25
C THR A 113 -12.17 3.90 -7.65
N THR A 114 -11.02 4.10 -8.28
CA THR A 114 -10.93 4.71 -9.60
C THR A 114 -10.35 3.72 -10.60
N ASP A 115 -11.11 3.44 -11.66
CA ASP A 115 -10.74 2.60 -12.79
C ASP A 115 -10.24 3.47 -13.96
N VAL A 116 -9.06 3.16 -14.47
CA VAL A 116 -8.43 3.90 -15.59
C VAL A 116 -7.78 2.90 -16.55
N VAL A 117 -7.87 3.16 -17.85
CA VAL A 117 -7.07 2.43 -18.84
C VAL A 117 -5.58 2.70 -18.58
N GLY A 118 -4.82 1.68 -18.18
CA GLY A 118 -3.45 1.81 -17.66
C GLY A 118 -2.45 2.44 -18.63
N SER A 119 -2.68 2.35 -19.93
CA SER A 119 -1.85 3.01 -20.96
C SER A 119 -2.10 4.52 -21.12
N ARG A 120 -3.12 5.07 -20.44
CA ARG A 120 -3.45 6.52 -20.48
C ARG A 120 -2.73 7.26 -19.35
N GLU A 121 -1.41 7.43 -19.47
CA GLU A 121 -0.52 7.99 -18.43
C GLU A 121 -1.10 9.26 -17.77
N GLY A 122 -1.59 10.23 -18.55
CA GLY A 122 -2.15 11.48 -18.00
C GLY A 122 -3.38 11.26 -17.12
N GLN A 123 -4.26 10.30 -17.47
CA GLN A 123 -5.43 9.98 -16.67
C GLN A 123 -5.04 9.24 -15.37
N VAL A 124 -4.07 8.33 -15.45
CA VAL A 124 -3.53 7.61 -14.29
C VAL A 124 -2.91 8.60 -13.29
N LEU A 125 -2.03 9.49 -13.75
CA LEU A 125 -1.39 10.49 -12.90
C LEU A 125 -2.42 11.43 -12.27
N SER A 126 -3.42 11.89 -13.04
CA SER A 126 -4.51 12.72 -12.51
C SER A 126 -5.33 12.01 -11.43
N ALA A 127 -5.60 10.70 -11.59
CA ALA A 127 -6.30 9.90 -10.57
C ALA A 127 -5.46 9.75 -9.30
N ILE A 128 -4.16 9.48 -9.42
CA ILE A 128 -3.24 9.39 -8.28
C ILE A 128 -3.20 10.74 -7.53
N ASP A 129 -3.03 11.85 -8.26
CA ASP A 129 -2.93 13.17 -7.66
C ASP A 129 -4.26 13.61 -7.01
N ALA A 130 -5.40 13.22 -7.56
CA ALA A 130 -6.71 13.45 -6.95
C ALA A 130 -6.78 12.74 -5.59
N ARG A 131 -6.43 11.44 -5.55
CA ARG A 131 -6.43 10.65 -4.30
C ARG A 131 -5.44 11.18 -3.25
N ALA A 132 -4.26 11.63 -3.68
CA ALA A 132 -3.26 12.21 -2.78
C ALA A 132 -3.72 13.54 -2.14
N ARG A 133 -4.65 14.28 -2.81
CA ARG A 133 -5.20 15.56 -2.32
C ARG A 133 -6.44 15.41 -1.45
N ASP A 134 -7.20 14.33 -1.59
CA ASP A 134 -8.51 14.14 -0.93
C ASP A 134 -8.43 14.13 0.61
N GLY A 135 -7.22 14.19 1.19
CA GLY A 135 -7.00 14.32 2.62
C GLY A 135 -7.85 13.31 3.38
N ASP A 136 -7.53 12.04 3.27
CA ASP A 136 -8.32 10.94 3.82
C ASP A 136 -8.67 11.16 5.31
N THR A 137 -9.89 11.53 5.58
CA THR A 137 -10.40 11.65 6.95
C THR A 137 -10.52 10.29 7.65
N ASP A 138 -10.53 9.20 6.87
CA ASP A 138 -10.58 7.83 7.36
C ASP A 138 -9.25 7.07 7.20
N PHE A 139 -8.15 7.78 6.92
CA PHE A 139 -6.81 7.19 6.85
C PHE A 139 -6.43 6.50 8.15
N VAL A 140 -5.90 5.29 8.01
CA VAL A 140 -5.45 4.46 9.12
C VAL A 140 -3.95 4.17 8.97
N PRO A 141 -3.13 4.47 9.98
CA PRO A 141 -1.73 4.09 9.97
C PRO A 141 -1.58 2.57 9.86
N VAL A 142 -0.75 2.12 8.93
CA VAL A 142 -0.36 0.72 8.78
C VAL A 142 1.14 0.63 8.97
N ALA A 143 1.57 -0.29 9.82
CA ALA A 143 2.97 -0.63 10.01
C ALA A 143 3.19 -2.10 9.63
N VAL A 144 4.30 -2.37 8.96
CA VAL A 144 4.74 -3.73 8.66
C VAL A 144 6.22 -3.84 8.96
N HIS A 145 6.60 -4.86 9.70
CA HIS A 145 8.00 -5.16 9.98
C HIS A 145 8.19 -6.67 10.09
N GLU A 146 9.38 -7.11 9.81
CA GLU A 146 9.75 -8.52 9.79
C GLU A 146 10.83 -8.79 10.83
N THR A 147 10.67 -9.88 11.55
CA THR A 147 11.70 -10.49 12.39
C THR A 147 12.22 -11.75 11.72
N LYS A 148 13.14 -12.45 12.37
CA LYS A 148 13.62 -13.75 11.88
C LYS A 148 12.50 -14.78 11.75
N ASP A 149 11.50 -14.73 12.64
CA ASP A 149 10.51 -15.80 12.82
C ASP A 149 9.10 -15.37 12.39
N GLU A 150 8.80 -14.06 12.33
CA GLU A 150 7.44 -13.55 12.13
C GLU A 150 7.40 -12.27 11.29
N LEU A 151 6.29 -12.09 10.58
CA LEU A 151 5.86 -10.84 9.97
C LEU A 151 4.80 -10.21 10.88
N HIS A 152 5.07 -9.01 11.37
CA HIS A 152 4.19 -8.24 12.23
C HIS A 152 3.49 -7.15 11.43
N ILE A 153 2.17 -7.10 11.52
CA ILE A 153 1.31 -6.12 10.87
C ILE A 153 0.54 -5.38 11.94
N GLY A 154 0.70 -4.06 12.02
CA GLY A 154 -0.08 -3.18 12.88
C GLY A 154 -1.01 -2.31 12.07
N VAL A 155 -2.29 -2.26 12.43
CA VAL A 155 -3.29 -1.36 11.86
C VAL A 155 -3.80 -0.45 12.97
N GLY A 156 -3.72 0.86 12.79
CA GLY A 156 -4.14 1.84 13.78
C GLY A 156 -5.66 1.93 13.95
N ALA A 157 -6.12 2.82 14.85
CA ALA A 157 -7.53 3.08 15.05
C ALA A 157 -8.09 4.02 13.96
N SER A 158 -9.36 3.84 13.61
CA SER A 158 -10.13 4.80 12.83
C SER A 158 -10.75 5.89 13.72
N GLN A 159 -10.82 7.10 13.18
CA GLN A 159 -11.66 8.16 13.75
C GLN A 159 -13.16 7.91 13.46
N ASP A 160 -13.47 7.24 12.38
CA ASP A 160 -14.83 6.85 11.98
C ASP A 160 -15.20 5.47 12.53
N ARG A 161 -15.93 5.45 13.64
CA ARG A 161 -16.38 4.22 14.31
C ARG A 161 -17.61 3.54 13.66
N GLY A 162 -18.25 4.22 12.72
CA GLY A 162 -19.41 3.69 11.98
C GLY A 162 -19.07 3.09 10.62
N ALA A 163 -17.82 3.11 10.24
CA ALA A 163 -17.37 2.72 8.92
C ALA A 163 -17.52 1.21 8.63
N VAL A 164 -17.73 0.89 7.37
CA VAL A 164 -17.76 -0.50 6.87
C VAL A 164 -16.46 -1.22 7.26
N PRO A 165 -16.52 -2.45 7.80
CA PRO A 165 -15.31 -3.23 8.09
C PRO A 165 -14.38 -3.34 6.88
N ALA A 166 -13.08 -3.39 7.14
CA ALA A 166 -12.06 -3.49 6.11
C ALA A 166 -11.34 -4.83 6.18
N THR A 167 -11.00 -5.37 5.02
CA THR A 167 -10.13 -6.54 4.92
C THR A 167 -8.68 -6.09 4.91
N VAL A 168 -7.85 -6.77 5.70
CA VAL A 168 -6.39 -6.63 5.67
C VAL A 168 -5.85 -7.63 4.67
N TRP A 169 -5.35 -7.11 3.55
CA TRP A 169 -4.73 -7.89 2.49
C TRP A 169 -3.21 -7.91 2.64
N LEU A 170 -2.61 -9.07 2.48
CA LEU A 170 -1.17 -9.27 2.35
C LEU A 170 -0.85 -9.65 0.91
N PHE A 171 0.06 -8.90 0.30
CA PHE A 171 0.60 -9.13 -1.04
C PHE A 171 2.04 -9.60 -0.94
N HIS A 172 2.38 -10.71 -1.58
CA HIS A 172 3.74 -11.18 -1.77
C HIS A 172 4.27 -10.62 -3.08
N ILE A 173 5.36 -9.86 -3.01
CA ILE A 173 5.86 -9.07 -4.12
C ILE A 173 7.26 -9.52 -4.50
N LYS A 174 7.47 -9.78 -5.78
CA LYS A 174 8.78 -9.84 -6.40
C LYS A 174 9.11 -8.45 -6.96
N GLY A 175 10.17 -7.82 -6.46
CA GLY A 175 10.52 -6.45 -6.81
C GLY A 175 10.73 -6.26 -8.31
N GLN A 176 11.37 -7.26 -8.98
CA GLN A 176 11.61 -7.24 -10.42
C GLN A 176 11.59 -8.65 -11.01
N ALA A 177 11.02 -8.80 -12.21
CA ALA A 177 11.06 -10.03 -12.98
C ALA A 177 11.29 -9.72 -14.46
N THR A 178 12.34 -10.30 -15.06
CA THR A 178 12.61 -10.20 -16.48
C THR A 178 12.24 -11.51 -17.17
N VAL A 179 11.42 -11.43 -18.22
CA VAL A 179 10.88 -12.57 -18.94
C VAL A 179 11.13 -12.43 -20.44
N ALA A 180 11.69 -13.46 -21.05
CA ALA A 180 11.71 -13.63 -22.51
C ALA A 180 10.38 -14.28 -22.92
N ILE A 181 9.55 -13.56 -23.66
CA ILE A 181 8.21 -13.97 -24.08
C ILE A 181 8.34 -14.78 -25.37
N GLY A 182 7.84 -16.01 -25.36
CA GLY A 182 7.97 -16.94 -26.49
C GLY A 182 6.66 -17.22 -27.21
N GLY A 183 5.66 -16.34 -27.11
CA GLY A 183 4.38 -16.48 -27.82
C GLY A 183 3.41 -15.34 -27.50
N GLY A 184 2.20 -15.40 -28.09
CA GLY A 184 1.20 -14.36 -27.96
C GLY A 184 1.57 -13.08 -28.75
N GLU A 185 0.92 -11.94 -28.45
CA GLU A 185 1.10 -10.67 -29.17
C GLU A 185 2.50 -10.04 -28.94
N ASN A 186 3.21 -10.48 -27.89
CA ASN A 186 4.54 -9.97 -27.53
C ASN A 186 5.67 -10.98 -27.81
N ASP A 187 5.43 -11.97 -28.68
CA ASP A 187 6.43 -12.98 -29.04
C ASP A 187 7.77 -12.37 -29.43
N GLY A 188 8.87 -12.99 -28.96
CA GLY A 188 10.24 -12.57 -29.18
C GLY A 188 10.71 -11.36 -28.37
N ARG A 189 9.87 -10.76 -27.54
CA ARG A 189 10.25 -9.63 -26.67
C ARG A 189 10.81 -10.11 -25.33
N THR A 190 11.76 -9.36 -24.79
CA THR A 190 12.17 -9.49 -23.38
C THR A 190 11.65 -8.28 -22.61
N MET A 191 10.85 -8.55 -21.58
CA MET A 191 10.18 -7.52 -20.77
C MET A 191 10.60 -7.63 -19.31
N THR A 192 10.72 -6.49 -18.64
CA THR A 192 10.98 -6.39 -17.21
C THR A 192 9.76 -5.80 -16.52
N TYR A 193 9.22 -6.56 -15.58
CA TYR A 193 8.08 -6.19 -14.74
C TYR A 193 8.56 -5.80 -13.35
N HIS A 194 7.87 -4.86 -12.70
CA HIS A 194 8.24 -4.34 -11.39
C HIS A 194 7.10 -4.54 -10.39
N ASN A 195 7.45 -4.75 -9.11
CA ASN A 195 6.51 -5.00 -8.01
C ASN A 195 5.45 -6.04 -8.38
N VAL A 196 5.92 -7.18 -8.86
CA VAL A 196 5.07 -8.27 -9.35
C VAL A 196 4.42 -9.00 -8.18
N VAL A 197 3.10 -9.02 -8.14
CA VAL A 197 2.34 -9.76 -7.14
C VAL A 197 2.31 -11.25 -7.52
N GLY A 198 3.07 -12.06 -6.79
CA GLY A 198 3.09 -13.51 -6.97
C GLY A 198 1.91 -14.20 -6.29
N ASP A 199 1.52 -13.71 -5.11
CA ASP A 199 0.35 -14.16 -4.38
C ASP A 199 -0.26 -13.03 -3.54
N LEU A 200 -1.54 -13.16 -3.22
CA LEU A 200 -2.25 -12.26 -2.31
C LEU A 200 -3.30 -13.03 -1.50
N ARG A 201 -3.46 -12.63 -0.23
CA ARG A 201 -4.46 -13.24 0.65
C ARG A 201 -5.00 -12.28 1.69
N ALA A 202 -6.24 -12.51 2.12
CA ALA A 202 -6.78 -11.85 3.29
C ALA A 202 -6.17 -12.46 4.56
N VAL A 203 -5.61 -11.63 5.43
CA VAL A 203 -4.96 -12.05 6.68
C VAL A 203 -5.71 -11.58 7.92
N GLY A 204 -6.70 -10.70 7.77
CA GLY A 204 -7.51 -10.23 8.89
C GLY A 204 -8.70 -9.38 8.46
N GLN A 205 -9.57 -9.11 9.44
CA GLN A 205 -10.68 -8.17 9.34
C GLN A 205 -10.48 -7.06 10.37
N TRP A 206 -10.45 -5.81 9.92
CA TRP A 206 -10.33 -4.65 10.77
C TRP A 206 -11.68 -3.94 10.89
N LYS A 207 -12.06 -3.58 12.13
CA LYS A 207 -13.39 -3.03 12.45
C LYS A 207 -13.34 -1.63 13.10
N GLY A 208 -12.19 -0.94 12.96
CA GLY A 208 -12.02 0.40 13.49
C GLY A 208 -11.12 0.51 14.72
N ASP A 209 -10.99 -0.54 15.51
CA ASP A 209 -10.06 -0.57 16.64
C ASP A 209 -8.64 -0.98 16.20
N PRO A 210 -7.59 -0.64 16.96
CA PRO A 210 -6.24 -1.10 16.67
C PRO A 210 -6.19 -2.63 16.54
N LEU A 211 -5.51 -3.10 15.50
CA LEU A 211 -5.36 -4.52 15.21
C LEU A 211 -3.87 -4.87 15.04
N THR A 212 -3.43 -5.95 15.67
CA THR A 212 -2.13 -6.56 15.43
C THR A 212 -2.34 -7.95 14.85
N ILE A 213 -1.56 -8.29 13.81
CA ILE A 213 -1.55 -9.60 13.17
C ILE A 213 -0.10 -10.05 13.11
N ASP A 214 0.18 -11.19 13.74
CA ASP A 214 1.49 -11.84 13.71
C ASP A 214 1.39 -13.10 12.86
N LEU A 215 2.19 -13.18 11.80
CA LEU A 215 2.18 -14.29 10.87
C LEU A 215 3.52 -15.02 10.95
N PRO A 216 3.54 -16.32 11.28
CA PRO A 216 4.76 -17.11 11.26
C PRO A 216 5.42 -17.07 9.87
N ARG A 217 6.73 -16.86 9.82
CA ARG A 217 7.49 -16.81 8.58
C ARG A 217 7.44 -18.13 7.81
N ALA A 218 7.40 -19.26 8.52
CA ALA A 218 7.20 -20.59 7.92
C ALA A 218 5.91 -20.69 7.08
N GLY A 219 4.89 -19.88 7.37
CA GLY A 219 3.66 -19.78 6.55
C GLY A 219 3.81 -18.89 5.30
N LEU A 220 4.96 -18.21 5.15
CA LEU A 220 5.29 -17.34 4.01
C LEU A 220 6.35 -17.98 3.11
N GLU A 221 6.95 -19.10 3.54
CA GLU A 221 7.97 -19.84 2.78
C GLU A 221 7.38 -20.46 1.52
N GLY A 222 8.21 -20.58 0.48
CA GLY A 222 7.83 -21.17 -0.81
C GLY A 222 7.15 -20.22 -1.79
N LEU A 223 6.84 -19.00 -1.38
CA LEU A 223 6.39 -17.94 -2.28
C LEU A 223 7.63 -17.15 -2.72
N PRO A 224 7.92 -17.05 -4.02
CA PRO A 224 9.02 -16.22 -4.51
C PRO A 224 8.67 -14.75 -4.30
N HIS A 225 9.11 -14.18 -3.19
CA HIS A 225 8.91 -12.77 -2.88
C HIS A 225 10.19 -12.16 -2.30
N ASP A 226 10.39 -10.90 -2.61
CA ASP A 226 11.49 -10.08 -2.10
C ASP A 226 10.97 -9.07 -1.09
N SER A 227 9.64 -8.83 -1.11
CA SER A 227 8.96 -7.84 -0.29
C SER A 227 7.51 -8.23 -0.06
N VAL A 228 6.87 -7.56 0.88
CA VAL A 228 5.42 -7.67 1.14
C VAL A 228 4.78 -6.29 1.21
N ALA A 229 3.55 -6.19 0.74
CA ALA A 229 2.70 -5.03 1.01
C ALA A 229 1.46 -5.44 1.79
N VAL A 230 1.00 -4.52 2.64
CA VAL A 230 -0.25 -4.63 3.39
C VAL A 230 -1.18 -3.53 2.92
N VAL A 231 -2.41 -3.90 2.57
CA VAL A 231 -3.46 -2.98 2.15
C VAL A 231 -4.70 -3.23 3.00
N VAL A 232 -5.20 -2.19 3.65
CA VAL A 232 -6.44 -2.20 4.44
C VAL A 232 -7.54 -1.60 3.57
N GLN A 233 -8.56 -2.40 3.22
CA GLN A 233 -9.52 -2.08 2.17
C GLN A 233 -10.96 -2.31 2.63
N ARG A 234 -11.81 -1.28 2.57
CA ARG A 234 -13.22 -1.33 2.94
C ARG A 234 -14.01 -2.32 2.08
N GLY A 235 -14.90 -3.11 2.72
CA GLY A 235 -15.76 -4.06 2.02
C GLY A 235 -15.03 -5.10 1.18
N GLY A 236 -13.74 -5.28 1.40
CA GLY A 236 -12.86 -6.21 0.67
C GLY A 236 -12.28 -5.66 -0.64
N TYR A 237 -13.05 -4.97 -1.46
CA TYR A 237 -12.63 -4.45 -2.78
C TYR A 237 -13.11 -3.00 -3.02
N GLY A 238 -13.37 -2.23 -1.98
CA GLY A 238 -13.72 -0.82 -2.05
C GLY A 238 -12.52 0.08 -1.77
N HIS A 239 -12.79 1.22 -1.13
CA HIS A 239 -11.77 2.23 -0.81
C HIS A 239 -10.64 1.67 0.08
N VAL A 240 -9.40 1.98 -0.30
CA VAL A 240 -8.20 1.68 0.50
C VAL A 240 -8.05 2.76 1.57
N VAL A 241 -8.11 2.35 2.85
CA VAL A 241 -8.00 3.25 4.00
C VAL A 241 -6.61 3.25 4.64
N GLY A 242 -5.75 2.30 4.29
CA GLY A 242 -4.39 2.23 4.80
C GLY A 242 -3.53 1.30 3.96
N ALA A 243 -2.25 1.61 3.82
CA ALA A 243 -1.31 0.74 3.14
C ALA A 243 0.12 0.97 3.65
N ALA A 244 0.90 -0.09 3.62
CA ALA A 244 2.34 -0.05 3.86
C ALA A 244 3.04 -1.14 3.05
N MET A 245 4.30 -0.91 2.70
CA MET A 245 5.15 -1.89 2.05
C MET A 245 6.43 -2.06 2.86
N LEU A 246 6.85 -3.29 3.08
CA LEU A 246 8.18 -3.58 3.58
C LEU A 246 9.14 -3.46 2.39
N PRO A 247 10.04 -2.47 2.35
CA PRO A 247 10.92 -2.27 1.21
C PRO A 247 11.90 -3.43 1.09
N HIS A 248 12.13 -3.86 -0.16
CA HIS A 248 13.24 -4.76 -0.45
C HIS A 248 14.57 -4.04 -0.17
N PRO A 249 15.56 -4.69 0.47
CA PRO A 249 16.84 -4.05 0.80
C PRO A 249 17.56 -3.44 -0.41
N ASP A 250 17.44 -4.05 -1.60
CA ASP A 250 18.08 -3.58 -2.84
C ASP A 250 17.32 -2.44 -3.55
N PHE A 251 16.10 -2.09 -3.10
CA PHE A 251 15.26 -1.03 -3.67
C PHE A 251 14.92 0.06 -2.65
N ALA A 252 15.60 0.08 -1.51
CA ALA A 252 15.48 1.20 -0.59
C ALA A 252 15.92 2.48 -1.31
N PRO A 253 15.13 3.59 -1.27
CA PRO A 253 15.55 4.85 -1.87
C PRO A 253 16.89 5.26 -1.25
N GLU A 254 17.84 5.62 -2.08
CA GLU A 254 19.11 6.20 -1.63
C GLU A 254 18.80 7.39 -0.71
N ARG A 255 19.32 7.34 0.51
CA ARG A 255 19.10 8.37 1.54
C ARG A 255 19.88 9.62 1.23
#